data_69a73c7d4c2a9d20f0d1834abb380e38
#
_entry.id   69a73c7d4c2a9d20f0d1834abb380e38
#
_cell.length_a   1.000
_cell.length_b   1.000
_cell.length_c   1.000
_cell.angle_alpha   90.00
_cell.angle_beta   90.00
_cell.angle_gamma   90.00
#
_symmetry.space_group_name_H-M   'P 1'
#
loop_
_entity.id
_entity.type
_entity.pdbx_description
1 polymer ?
#
loop_
_entity_poly.entity_id
_entity_poly.type
_entity_poly.pdbx_seq_one_letter_code
_entity_poly.pdbx_strand_id
1 'polypeptide(L)'
;MEQLELYVPKLEDLWFYQKMMSDPETMSYNANWDVNYDGYHRDTGCVDYPDAVLPAWYENMVGQEPERFYAYIKRSADGAWIGDVNFHYNPAKDWWDMGIVLYAPYRGKGYAVPALKLM
;
A
#
# COMPACT_ATOMS: atom_id res chain seq x y z
N MET A 1 -11.44 -20.69 -2.80
CA MET A 1 -10.68 -19.47 -2.46
C MET A 1 -10.83 -18.45 -3.59
N GLU A 2 -11.09 -17.21 -3.26
CA GLU A 2 -11.20 -16.16 -4.25
C GLU A 2 -9.84 -15.89 -4.89
N GLN A 3 -9.85 -15.71 -6.21
CA GLN A 3 -8.63 -15.43 -6.96
C GLN A 3 -8.27 -13.96 -6.85
N LEU A 4 -6.99 -13.71 -6.63
CA LEU A 4 -6.40 -12.38 -6.57
C LEU A 4 -5.42 -12.18 -7.72
N GLU A 5 -5.25 -10.93 -8.11
CA GLU A 5 -4.23 -10.53 -9.07
C GLU A 5 -3.58 -9.23 -8.63
N LEU A 6 -2.41 -8.94 -9.15
CA LEU A 6 -1.74 -7.66 -8.89
C LEU A 6 -2.10 -6.67 -9.99
N TYR A 7 -2.40 -5.44 -9.60
CA TYR A 7 -2.72 -4.36 -10.52
C TYR A 7 -1.78 -3.19 -10.25
N VAL A 8 -0.95 -2.85 -11.21
CA VAL A 8 -0.08 -1.68 -11.09
C VAL A 8 -0.93 -0.45 -11.35
N PRO A 9 -1.13 0.43 -10.35
CA PRO A 9 -2.06 1.54 -10.50
C PRO A 9 -1.53 2.58 -11.48
N LYS A 10 -2.47 3.31 -12.10
CA LYS A 10 -2.19 4.55 -12.82
C LYS A 10 -2.26 5.71 -11.84
N LEU A 11 -1.74 6.85 -12.22
CA LEU A 11 -1.79 8.05 -11.37
C LEU A 11 -3.24 8.35 -10.93
N GLU A 12 -4.20 8.23 -11.84
CA GLU A 12 -5.62 8.48 -11.56
C GLU A 12 -6.25 7.49 -10.58
N ASP A 13 -5.59 6.36 -10.31
CA ASP A 13 -6.07 5.33 -9.39
C ASP A 13 -5.61 5.57 -7.94
N LEU A 14 -4.80 6.56 -7.70
CA LEU A 14 -4.20 6.78 -6.36
C LEU A 14 -5.20 7.27 -5.32
N TRP A 15 -6.43 7.61 -5.71
CA TRP A 15 -7.48 7.91 -4.74
C TRP A 15 -7.71 6.76 -3.75
N PHE A 16 -7.51 5.52 -4.21
CA PHE A 16 -7.64 4.37 -3.32
C PHE A 16 -6.51 4.33 -2.28
N TYR A 17 -5.29 4.64 -2.70
CA TYR A 17 -4.16 4.77 -1.78
C TYR A 17 -4.43 5.85 -0.72
N GLN A 18 -4.91 7.02 -1.16
CA GLN A 18 -5.30 8.10 -0.24
C GLN A 18 -6.38 7.62 0.74
N LYS A 19 -7.36 6.88 0.25
CA LYS A 19 -8.46 6.37 1.07
C LYS A 19 -7.95 5.43 2.15
N MET A 20 -7.05 4.50 1.81
CA MET A 20 -6.44 3.59 2.79
C MET A 20 -5.63 4.36 3.83
N MET A 21 -4.79 5.28 3.38
CA MET A 21 -3.90 6.03 4.26
C MET A 21 -4.64 6.95 5.21
N SER A 22 -5.85 7.37 4.88
CA SER A 22 -6.67 8.25 5.71
C SER A 22 -7.71 7.51 6.55
N ASP A 23 -7.75 6.18 6.48
CA ASP A 23 -8.70 5.37 7.25
C ASP A 23 -8.06 4.91 8.57
N PRO A 24 -8.53 5.39 9.74
CA PRO A 24 -7.94 5.02 11.02
C PRO A 24 -7.94 3.52 11.30
N GLU A 25 -8.99 2.79 10.88
CA GLU A 25 -9.03 1.34 11.04
C GLU A 25 -7.93 0.65 10.26
N THR A 26 -7.73 1.05 9.00
CA THR A 26 -6.68 0.49 8.14
C THR A 26 -5.30 0.82 8.68
N MET A 27 -5.10 2.04 9.17
CA MET A 27 -3.79 2.56 9.55
C MET A 27 -3.46 2.42 11.03
N SER A 28 -4.28 1.75 11.82
CA SER A 28 -4.08 1.62 13.27
C SER A 28 -2.70 1.02 13.64
N TYR A 29 -2.16 0.13 12.82
CA TYR A 29 -0.83 -0.45 13.05
C TYR A 29 0.28 0.60 13.03
N ASN A 30 0.04 1.73 12.37
CA ASN A 30 1.01 2.82 12.19
C ASN A 30 0.88 3.92 13.24
N ALA A 31 0.00 3.72 14.22
CA ALA A 31 -0.23 4.71 15.28
C ALA A 31 0.89 4.67 16.31
N ASN A 32 1.10 5.82 16.96
CA ASN A 32 2.01 5.96 18.10
C ASN A 32 3.49 5.68 17.81
N TRP A 33 3.91 5.83 16.56
CA TRP A 33 5.33 5.79 16.22
C TRP A 33 5.99 7.11 16.64
N ASP A 34 7.21 7.03 17.10
CA ASP A 34 7.98 8.21 17.51
C ASP A 34 8.69 8.82 16.28
N VAL A 35 7.88 9.25 15.33
CA VAL A 35 8.35 9.88 14.09
C VAL A 35 7.51 11.12 13.83
N ASN A 36 8.05 12.05 13.08
CA ASN A 36 7.36 13.28 12.73
C ASN A 36 7.69 13.61 11.27
N TYR A 37 6.72 13.42 10.39
CA TYR A 37 6.84 13.79 8.99
C TYR A 37 5.51 14.35 8.48
N ASP A 38 5.57 15.08 7.37
CA ASP A 38 4.40 15.78 6.83
C ASP A 38 3.24 14.84 6.58
N GLY A 39 2.08 15.21 7.08
CA GLY A 39 0.84 14.47 6.89
C GLY A 39 0.60 13.35 7.90
N TYR A 40 1.58 13.00 8.71
CA TYR A 40 1.42 11.90 9.67
C TYR A 40 0.59 12.33 10.88
N HIS A 41 -0.38 11.49 11.25
CA HIS A 41 -1.23 11.64 12.44
C HIS A 41 -0.87 10.55 13.44
N ARG A 42 -0.14 10.90 14.47
CA ARG A 42 0.37 9.94 15.45
C ARG A 42 -0.72 9.18 16.20
N ASP A 43 -1.83 9.82 16.49
CA ASP A 43 -2.93 9.24 17.24
C ASP A 43 -3.67 8.13 16.48
N THR A 44 -3.78 8.28 15.17
CA THR A 44 -4.52 7.32 14.32
C THR A 44 -3.62 6.48 13.43
N GLY A 45 -2.39 6.92 13.20
CA GLY A 45 -1.49 6.29 12.24
C GLY A 45 -1.72 6.74 10.80
N CYS A 46 -2.74 7.55 10.56
CA CYS A 46 -3.08 8.02 9.22
C CYS A 46 -1.99 8.92 8.65
N VAL A 47 -1.91 8.94 7.33
CA VAL A 47 -0.99 9.82 6.61
C VAL A 47 -1.77 10.52 5.51
N ASP A 48 -1.74 11.86 5.52
CA ASP A 48 -2.40 12.65 4.49
C ASP A 48 -1.53 12.72 3.24
N TYR A 49 -2.13 12.37 2.10
CA TYR A 49 -1.52 12.51 0.78
C TYR A 49 -2.39 13.42 -0.06
N PRO A 50 -2.16 14.75 0.01
CA PRO A 50 -2.91 15.69 -0.84
C PRO A 50 -2.68 15.41 -2.33
N ASP A 51 -3.65 15.76 -3.15
CA ASP A 51 -3.55 15.54 -4.60
C ASP A 51 -2.26 16.12 -5.19
N ALA A 52 -1.80 17.24 -4.65
CA ALA A 52 -0.60 17.92 -5.15
C ALA A 52 0.69 17.10 -5.00
N VAL A 53 0.75 16.17 -4.05
CA VAL A 53 1.97 15.35 -3.84
C VAL A 53 1.92 14.02 -4.59
N LEU A 54 0.77 13.64 -5.14
CA LEU A 54 0.61 12.34 -5.79
C LEU A 54 1.49 12.14 -7.02
N PRO A 55 1.66 13.12 -7.93
CA PRO A 55 2.52 12.90 -9.08
C PRO A 55 3.96 12.53 -8.72
N ALA A 56 4.55 13.21 -7.74
CA ALA A 56 5.91 12.89 -7.28
C ALA A 56 5.97 11.53 -6.58
N TRP A 57 4.99 11.22 -5.75
CA TRP A 57 4.90 9.93 -5.09
C TRP A 57 4.82 8.80 -6.13
N TYR A 58 3.96 8.97 -7.14
CA TYR A 58 3.76 8.00 -8.20
C TYR A 58 5.07 7.74 -8.96
N GLU A 59 5.76 8.80 -9.34
CA GLU A 59 7.01 8.71 -10.08
C GLU A 59 8.09 7.97 -9.28
N ASN A 60 8.11 8.14 -7.97
CA ASN A 60 9.12 7.53 -7.10
C ASN A 60 8.78 6.10 -6.69
N MET A 61 7.51 5.70 -6.71
CA MET A 61 7.07 4.43 -6.16
C MET A 61 6.64 3.41 -7.20
N VAL A 62 6.12 3.85 -8.34
CA VAL A 62 5.53 2.97 -9.35
C VAL A 62 6.41 2.96 -10.60
N GLY A 63 6.60 1.77 -11.18
CA GLY A 63 7.40 1.62 -12.39
C GLY A 63 8.90 1.67 -12.15
N GLN A 64 9.35 1.38 -10.96
CA GLN A 64 10.76 1.46 -10.56
C GLN A 64 11.43 0.08 -10.45
N GLU A 65 10.87 -0.94 -11.09
CA GLU A 65 11.49 -2.27 -11.09
C GLU A 65 12.88 -2.22 -11.72
N PRO A 66 13.81 -3.06 -11.31
CA PRO A 66 13.66 -4.12 -10.30
C PRO A 66 13.88 -3.70 -8.85
N GLU A 67 14.39 -2.51 -8.58
CA GLU A 67 14.76 -2.13 -7.20
C GLU A 67 13.55 -1.86 -6.31
N ARG A 68 12.42 -1.49 -6.90
CA ARG A 68 11.19 -1.20 -6.17
C ARG A 68 9.98 -1.63 -6.97
N PHE A 69 9.03 -2.28 -6.30
CA PHE A 69 7.77 -2.70 -6.90
C PHE A 69 6.61 -2.25 -6.03
N TYR A 70 5.55 -1.76 -6.67
CA TYR A 70 4.31 -1.36 -5.99
C TYR A 70 3.11 -1.77 -6.83
N ALA A 71 2.12 -2.41 -6.21
CA ALA A 71 0.89 -2.77 -6.89
C ALA A 71 -0.27 -2.84 -5.90
N TYR A 72 -1.49 -2.65 -6.42
CA TYR A 72 -2.71 -2.96 -5.68
C TYR A 72 -2.98 -4.45 -5.75
N ILE A 73 -3.65 -4.97 -4.72
CA ILE A 73 -4.21 -6.32 -4.73
C ILE A 73 -5.64 -6.19 -5.25
N LYS A 74 -5.93 -6.89 -6.34
CA LYS A 74 -7.23 -6.83 -6.99
C LYS A 74 -7.91 -8.19 -6.90
N ARG A 75 -9.17 -8.18 -6.50
CA ARG A 75 -9.99 -9.39 -6.47
C ARG A 75 -10.54 -9.64 -7.87
N SER A 76 -10.20 -10.78 -8.47
CA SER A 76 -10.49 -11.03 -9.88
C SER A 76 -11.99 -11.10 -10.18
N ALA A 77 -12.78 -11.63 -9.23
CA ALA A 77 -14.22 -11.85 -9.45
C ALA A 77 -14.99 -10.56 -9.72
N ASP A 78 -14.67 -9.47 -9.04
CA ASP A 78 -15.41 -8.21 -9.14
C ASP A 78 -14.54 -6.98 -9.41
N GLY A 79 -13.23 -7.17 -9.51
CA GLY A 79 -12.30 -6.09 -9.76
C GLY A 79 -12.05 -5.17 -8.57
N ALA A 80 -12.52 -5.54 -7.37
CA ALA A 80 -12.32 -4.70 -6.18
C ALA A 80 -10.86 -4.62 -5.79
N TRP A 81 -10.38 -3.43 -5.46
CA TRP A 81 -9.06 -3.24 -4.86
C TRP A 81 -9.18 -3.47 -3.36
N ILE A 82 -8.39 -4.39 -2.83
CA ILE A 82 -8.49 -4.78 -1.43
C ILE A 82 -7.30 -4.37 -0.57
N GLY A 83 -6.25 -3.84 -1.19
CA GLY A 83 -5.07 -3.39 -0.50
C GLY A 83 -3.93 -3.15 -1.46
N ASP A 84 -2.71 -3.07 -0.92
CA ASP A 84 -1.50 -2.97 -1.73
C ASP A 84 -0.39 -3.86 -1.21
N VAL A 85 0.57 -4.12 -2.09
CA VAL A 85 1.82 -4.83 -1.77
C VAL A 85 2.98 -4.05 -2.37
N ASN A 86 4.13 -4.17 -1.73
CA ASN A 86 5.34 -3.53 -2.25
C ASN A 86 6.58 -4.26 -1.79
N PHE A 87 7.67 -4.08 -2.52
CA PHE A 87 9.00 -4.42 -2.04
C PHE A 87 9.99 -3.38 -2.54
N HIS A 88 11.10 -3.25 -1.86
CA HIS A 88 12.22 -2.44 -2.32
C HIS A 88 13.53 -2.99 -1.77
N TYR A 89 14.61 -2.78 -2.53
CA TYR A 89 15.93 -3.19 -2.11
C TYR A 89 16.48 -2.20 -1.09
N ASN A 90 17.03 -2.73 0.00
CA ASN A 90 17.68 -1.94 1.05
C ASN A 90 19.21 -2.14 0.94
N PRO A 91 19.94 -1.21 0.31
CA PRO A 91 21.38 -1.41 0.11
C PRO A 91 22.20 -1.39 1.40
N ALA A 92 21.72 -0.72 2.44
CA ALA A 92 22.43 -0.67 3.72
C ALA A 92 22.49 -2.03 4.41
N LYS A 93 21.47 -2.88 4.17
CA LYS A 93 21.36 -4.20 4.79
C LYS A 93 21.50 -5.35 3.79
N ASP A 94 21.57 -5.02 2.51
CA ASP A 94 21.65 -6.01 1.41
C ASP A 94 20.51 -7.03 1.49
N TRP A 95 19.29 -6.54 1.66
CA TRP A 95 18.09 -7.37 1.62
C TRP A 95 16.92 -6.61 1.00
N TRP A 96 15.80 -7.31 0.85
CA TRP A 96 14.57 -6.75 0.31
C TRP A 96 13.56 -6.56 1.43
N ASP A 97 13.07 -5.32 1.57
CA ASP A 97 11.95 -5.02 2.46
C ASP A 97 10.64 -5.21 1.72
N MET A 98 9.68 -5.87 2.35
CA MET A 98 8.37 -6.16 1.78
C MET A 98 7.29 -5.59 2.68
N GLY A 99 6.20 -5.11 2.08
CA GLY A 99 5.07 -4.58 2.82
C GLY A 99 3.74 -4.98 2.19
N ILE A 100 2.73 -5.03 3.04
CA ILE A 100 1.35 -5.26 2.63
C ILE A 100 0.44 -4.43 3.51
N VAL A 101 -0.56 -3.78 2.88
CA VAL A 101 -1.64 -3.10 3.59
C VAL A 101 -2.94 -3.65 3.05
N LEU A 102 -3.79 -4.16 3.93
CA LEU A 102 -5.15 -4.56 3.57
C LEU A 102 -6.11 -3.48 4.05
N TYR A 103 -6.99 -3.03 3.15
CA TYR A 103 -8.04 -2.11 3.52
C TYR A 103 -8.95 -2.79 4.53
N ALA A 104 -9.27 -2.11 5.63
CA ALA A 104 -9.89 -2.71 6.80
C ALA A 104 -11.12 -3.61 6.52
N PRO A 105 -12.07 -3.21 5.62
CA PRO A 105 -13.23 -4.05 5.34
C PRO A 105 -12.89 -5.44 4.79
N TYR A 106 -11.68 -5.63 4.28
CA TYR A 106 -11.24 -6.90 3.68
C TYR A 106 -10.34 -7.72 4.58
N ARG A 107 -10.08 -7.26 5.81
CA ARG A 107 -9.26 -7.99 6.78
C ARG A 107 -10.00 -9.20 7.33
N GLY A 108 -9.23 -10.19 7.79
CA GLY A 108 -9.78 -11.38 8.40
C GLY A 108 -10.42 -12.37 7.41
N LYS A 109 -10.12 -12.22 6.12
CA LYS A 109 -10.67 -13.07 5.05
C LYS A 109 -9.61 -13.94 4.38
N GLY A 110 -8.38 -13.92 4.88
CA GLY A 110 -7.32 -14.79 4.37
C GLY A 110 -6.63 -14.29 3.10
N TYR A 111 -6.71 -13.01 2.78
CA TYR A 111 -6.12 -12.48 1.55
C TYR A 111 -4.61 -12.24 1.60
N ALA A 112 -4.03 -12.06 2.80
CA ALA A 112 -2.64 -11.64 2.92
C ALA A 112 -1.65 -12.62 2.30
N VAL A 113 -1.76 -13.90 2.64
CA VAL A 113 -0.81 -14.93 2.16
C VAL A 113 -0.89 -15.10 0.65
N PRO A 114 -2.07 -15.29 0.04
CA PRO A 114 -2.17 -15.35 -1.42
C PRO A 114 -1.62 -14.11 -2.13
N ALA A 115 -1.87 -12.93 -1.57
CA ALA A 115 -1.38 -11.69 -2.16
C ALA A 115 0.14 -11.61 -2.15
N LEU A 116 0.78 -11.97 -1.03
CA LEU A 116 2.24 -11.98 -0.93
C LEU A 116 2.88 -12.98 -1.89
N LYS A 117 2.22 -14.09 -2.16
CA LYS A 117 2.72 -15.10 -3.10
C LYS A 117 2.74 -14.62 -4.56
N LEU A 118 1.96 -13.60 -4.88
CA LEU A 118 1.90 -13.05 -6.24
C LEU A 118 3.07 -12.11 -6.56
N MET A 119 3.78 -11.65 -5.55
CA MET A 119 4.93 -10.77 -5.79
C MET A 119 6.14 -11.47 -6.37
#